data_792eec09fd67e695f9d6923660b0e2d1
#
_entry.id   792eec09fd67e695f9d6923660b0e2d1
#
_cell.length_a   1.000
_cell.length_b   1.000
_cell.length_c   1.000
_cell.angle_alpha   90.00
_cell.angle_beta   90.00
_cell.angle_gamma   90.00
#
_symmetry.space_group_name_H-M   'P 1'
#
loop_
_entity.id
_entity.type
_entity.pdbx_description
1 polymer ?
#
loop_
_entity_poly.entity_id
_entity_poly.type
_entity_poly.pdbx_seq_one_letter_code
_entity_poly.pdbx_strand_id
1 'polypeptide(L)'
;LVDVTAPDPTGDSGITGAQQFILEDVPRQIEKYGKDTVFFTTNCGMQEPLIRSVFEQGAIYSLQCCPSPFHAFPAALNIDMAGHEADVDYMLEQLQAKVDEAGMNGRVSTWGVPCNMLFVEAGVEYAKKVLEGQTNGVVLDDQLLRDTLQECAGEIKMTIDNYVDDSGNAKDNHYLVMADFVTFE
;
A
#
# COMPACT_ATOMS: atom_id res chain seq x y z
N LEU A 1 -18.49 -3.39 10.10
CA LEU A 1 -17.98 -3.78 8.78
C LEU A 1 -19.15 -4.02 7.84
N VAL A 2 -19.10 -3.43 6.66
CA VAL A 2 -20.07 -3.63 5.57
C VAL A 2 -19.31 -4.18 4.38
N ASP A 3 -19.71 -5.36 3.93
CA ASP A 3 -19.18 -5.98 2.72
C ASP A 3 -20.05 -5.59 1.54
N VAL A 4 -19.45 -5.08 0.46
CA VAL A 4 -20.13 -4.65 -0.75
C VAL A 4 -19.54 -5.40 -1.93
N THR A 5 -20.38 -6.20 -2.58
CA THR A 5 -19.95 -6.98 -3.75
C THR A 5 -19.94 -6.07 -5.00
N ALA A 6 -18.73 -5.66 -5.41
CA ALA A 6 -18.53 -4.97 -6.68
C ALA A 6 -18.53 -5.97 -7.85
N PRO A 7 -18.83 -5.53 -9.09
CA PRO A 7 -18.65 -6.35 -10.27
C PRO A 7 -17.20 -6.84 -10.41
N ASP A 8 -17.03 -8.09 -10.80
CA ASP A 8 -15.70 -8.67 -11.03
C ASP A 8 -15.02 -7.93 -12.21
N PRO A 9 -13.84 -7.33 -12.01
CA PRO A 9 -13.10 -6.65 -13.09
C PRO A 9 -12.67 -7.58 -14.24
N THR A 10 -12.67 -8.89 -14.00
CA THR A 10 -12.36 -9.91 -15.03
C THR A 10 -13.62 -10.50 -15.67
N GLY A 11 -14.82 -10.10 -15.19
CA GLY A 11 -16.10 -10.54 -15.71
C GLY A 11 -16.57 -9.77 -16.94
N ASP A 12 -17.82 -9.97 -17.33
CA ASP A 12 -18.40 -9.41 -18.57
C ASP A 12 -18.38 -7.88 -18.63
N SER A 13 -18.56 -7.19 -17.52
CA SER A 13 -18.50 -5.71 -17.44
C SER A 13 -17.08 -5.16 -17.40
N GLY A 14 -16.10 -6.02 -17.17
CA GLY A 14 -14.67 -5.69 -17.11
C GLY A 14 -14.31 -4.67 -16.04
N ILE A 15 -13.07 -4.15 -16.14
CA ILE A 15 -12.55 -3.11 -15.25
C ILE A 15 -13.45 -1.86 -15.27
N THR A 16 -13.95 -1.45 -16.43
CA THR A 16 -14.80 -0.26 -16.58
C THR A 16 -16.07 -0.38 -15.75
N GLY A 17 -16.71 -1.54 -15.76
CA GLY A 17 -17.92 -1.77 -14.96
C GLY A 17 -17.64 -1.74 -13.45
N ALA A 18 -16.51 -2.31 -13.01
CA ALA A 18 -16.10 -2.24 -11.61
C ALA A 18 -15.76 -0.80 -11.17
N GLN A 19 -15.10 -0.02 -12.03
CA GLN A 19 -14.77 1.38 -11.77
C GLN A 19 -16.03 2.26 -11.69
N GLN A 20 -16.94 2.09 -12.62
CA GLN A 20 -18.22 2.79 -12.60
C GLN A 20 -19.02 2.49 -11.33
N PHE A 21 -19.05 1.23 -10.93
CA PHE A 21 -19.70 0.83 -9.67
C PHE A 21 -19.13 1.58 -8.46
N ILE A 22 -17.80 1.69 -8.33
CA ILE A 22 -17.15 2.41 -7.23
C ILE A 22 -17.57 3.89 -7.21
N LEU A 23 -17.55 4.55 -8.37
CA LEU A 23 -17.95 5.96 -8.48
C LEU A 23 -19.42 6.21 -8.11
N GLU A 24 -20.29 5.22 -8.32
CA GLU A 24 -21.71 5.31 -7.95
C GLU A 24 -21.98 4.87 -6.50
N ASP A 25 -21.26 3.86 -6.01
CA ASP A 25 -21.55 3.27 -4.70
C ASP A 25 -20.93 4.05 -3.53
N VAL A 26 -19.72 4.57 -3.68
CA VAL A 26 -19.07 5.35 -2.61
C VAL A 26 -19.93 6.51 -2.11
N PRO A 27 -20.50 7.38 -2.99
CA PRO A 27 -21.42 8.43 -2.54
C PRO A 27 -22.66 7.89 -1.82
N ARG A 28 -23.24 6.77 -2.30
CA ARG A 28 -24.41 6.12 -1.66
C ARG A 28 -24.08 5.59 -0.25
N GLN A 29 -22.89 5.01 -0.08
CA GLN A 29 -22.45 4.53 1.23
C GLN A 29 -22.20 5.70 2.20
N ILE A 30 -21.63 6.80 1.70
CA ILE A 30 -21.43 8.02 2.51
C ILE A 30 -22.77 8.67 2.90
N GLU A 31 -23.72 8.71 2.02
CA GLU A 31 -25.08 9.20 2.34
C GLU A 31 -25.71 8.36 3.46
N LYS A 32 -25.48 7.05 3.44
CA LYS A 32 -26.04 6.11 4.41
C LYS A 32 -25.33 6.10 5.75
N TYR A 33 -24.00 6.16 5.76
CA TYR A 33 -23.18 5.94 6.96
C TYR A 33 -22.40 7.16 7.44
N GLY A 34 -22.39 8.24 6.64
CA GLY A 34 -21.67 9.47 6.93
C GLY A 34 -20.23 9.49 6.41
N LYS A 35 -19.63 10.68 6.48
CA LYS A 35 -18.26 10.94 5.99
C LYS A 35 -17.16 10.22 6.78
N ASP A 36 -17.45 9.80 8.02
CA ASP A 36 -16.47 9.06 8.84
C ASP A 36 -16.42 7.55 8.48
N THR A 37 -16.91 7.22 7.30
CA THR A 37 -16.80 5.88 6.72
C THR A 37 -15.43 5.68 6.10
N VAL A 38 -14.78 4.59 6.49
CA VAL A 38 -13.51 4.14 5.90
C VAL A 38 -13.81 3.21 4.74
N PHE A 39 -13.15 3.46 3.60
CA PHE A 39 -13.28 2.61 2.41
C PHE A 39 -11.99 1.85 2.13
N PHE A 40 -12.15 0.61 1.67
CA PHE A 40 -11.07 -0.25 1.22
C PHE A 40 -11.55 -1.12 0.06
N THR A 41 -10.75 -1.28 -0.99
CA THR A 41 -11.03 -2.22 -2.08
C THR A 41 -9.98 -3.33 -2.10
N THR A 42 -10.38 -4.51 -2.54
CA THR A 42 -9.49 -5.69 -2.65
C THR A 42 -8.92 -5.88 -4.05
N ASN A 43 -9.24 -4.98 -5.00
CA ASN A 43 -8.76 -5.07 -6.39
C ASN A 43 -8.10 -3.78 -6.85
N CYS A 44 -6.93 -3.92 -7.48
CA CYS A 44 -6.11 -2.80 -7.97
C CYS A 44 -6.85 -1.89 -8.97
N GLY A 45 -7.66 -2.46 -9.85
CA GLY A 45 -8.41 -1.70 -10.85
C GLY A 45 -9.44 -0.73 -10.28
N MET A 46 -9.83 -0.92 -9.02
CA MET A 46 -10.80 -0.08 -8.31
C MET A 46 -10.17 1.00 -7.43
N GLN A 47 -8.84 1.02 -7.27
CA GLN A 47 -8.17 1.95 -6.36
C GLN A 47 -8.27 3.41 -6.82
N GLU A 48 -8.00 3.68 -8.10
CA GLU A 48 -8.04 5.05 -8.62
C GLU A 48 -9.43 5.69 -8.46
N PRO A 49 -10.55 5.07 -8.92
CA PRO A 49 -11.86 5.65 -8.72
C PRO A 49 -12.27 5.73 -7.24
N LEU A 50 -11.79 4.81 -6.38
CA LEU A 50 -12.04 4.90 -4.95
C LEU A 50 -11.37 6.12 -4.33
N ILE A 51 -10.07 6.32 -4.57
CA ILE A 51 -9.31 7.47 -4.05
C ILE A 51 -9.98 8.77 -4.51
N ARG A 52 -10.29 8.89 -5.80
CA ARG A 52 -10.96 10.06 -6.37
C ARG A 52 -12.29 10.34 -5.68
N SER A 53 -13.14 9.33 -5.57
CA SER A 53 -14.47 9.49 -4.95
C SER A 53 -14.39 9.82 -3.45
N VAL A 54 -13.45 9.21 -2.72
CA VAL A 54 -13.23 9.53 -1.30
C VAL A 54 -12.76 10.97 -1.11
N PHE A 55 -11.84 11.46 -1.94
CA PHE A 55 -11.39 12.85 -1.90
C PHE A 55 -12.51 13.83 -2.23
N GLU A 56 -13.30 13.57 -3.27
CA GLU A 56 -14.45 14.40 -3.66
C GLU A 56 -15.53 14.47 -2.57
N GLN A 57 -15.74 13.39 -1.84
CA GLN A 57 -16.77 13.29 -0.80
C GLN A 57 -16.28 13.66 0.59
N GLY A 58 -14.97 13.74 0.82
CA GLY A 58 -14.35 14.01 2.12
C GLY A 58 -14.51 12.84 3.11
N ALA A 59 -14.53 11.60 2.64
CA ALA A 59 -14.58 10.42 3.48
C ALA A 59 -13.16 10.00 3.97
N ILE A 60 -12.98 8.79 4.46
CA ILE A 60 -11.69 8.31 4.97
C ILE A 60 -11.12 7.27 4.00
N TYR A 61 -9.89 7.49 3.56
CA TYR A 61 -9.11 6.53 2.80
C TYR A 61 -8.04 5.90 3.70
N SER A 62 -8.06 4.58 3.85
CA SER A 62 -7.10 3.89 4.71
C SER A 62 -5.79 3.58 3.97
N LEU A 63 -5.78 2.53 3.16
CA LEU A 63 -4.58 2.01 2.49
C LEU A 63 -4.94 1.38 1.14
N GLN A 64 -3.96 1.33 0.25
CA GLN A 64 -4.07 0.60 -1.00
C GLN A 64 -4.00 -0.93 -0.77
N CYS A 65 -4.69 -1.70 -1.62
CA CYS A 65 -4.61 -3.17 -1.61
C CYS A 65 -3.20 -3.69 -1.96
N CYS A 66 -2.47 -2.97 -2.81
CA CYS A 66 -1.05 -3.23 -3.10
C CYS A 66 -0.22 -2.25 -2.28
N PRO A 67 0.69 -2.73 -1.42
CA PRO A 67 1.42 -1.88 -0.48
C PRO A 67 2.47 -1.01 -1.18
N SER A 68 2.04 0.18 -1.61
CA SER A 68 2.90 1.17 -2.27
C SER A 68 2.25 2.55 -2.29
N PRO A 69 2.96 3.64 -1.93
CA PRO A 69 2.46 5.00 -2.07
C PRO A 69 2.26 5.40 -3.55
N PHE A 70 2.95 4.74 -4.48
CA PHE A 70 2.80 4.99 -5.92
C PHE A 70 1.54 4.35 -6.51
N HIS A 71 0.87 3.46 -5.77
CA HIS A 71 -0.29 2.75 -6.30
C HIS A 71 -1.54 3.63 -6.31
N ALA A 72 -1.99 3.96 -7.51
CA ALA A 72 -3.19 4.71 -7.87
C ALA A 72 -3.23 6.20 -7.48
N PHE A 73 -2.56 6.64 -6.43
CA PHE A 73 -2.57 8.06 -6.02
C PHE A 73 -2.11 9.02 -7.11
N PRO A 74 -0.99 8.77 -7.84
CA PRO A 74 -0.56 9.69 -8.89
C PRO A 74 -1.64 9.93 -9.95
N ALA A 75 -2.27 8.85 -10.42
CA ALA A 75 -3.35 8.95 -11.41
C ALA A 75 -4.62 9.59 -10.83
N ALA A 76 -5.03 9.20 -9.62
CA ALA A 76 -6.24 9.70 -8.99
C ALA A 76 -6.19 11.19 -8.68
N LEU A 77 -5.04 11.71 -8.26
CA LEU A 77 -4.86 13.09 -7.78
C LEU A 77 -4.05 13.97 -8.75
N ASN A 78 -3.74 13.47 -9.96
CA ASN A 78 -2.94 14.16 -10.96
C ASN A 78 -1.59 14.64 -10.42
N ILE A 79 -0.86 13.75 -9.74
CA ILE A 79 0.50 14.00 -9.27
C ILE A 79 1.45 13.66 -10.41
N ASP A 80 2.27 14.63 -10.83
CA ASP A 80 3.29 14.42 -11.86
C ASP A 80 4.51 13.72 -11.24
N MET A 81 4.81 12.53 -11.72
CA MET A 81 5.93 11.71 -11.26
C MET A 81 7.11 11.70 -12.24
N ALA A 82 7.09 12.53 -13.29
CA ALA A 82 8.16 12.56 -14.28
C ALA A 82 9.52 12.93 -13.65
N GLY A 83 10.48 12.01 -13.73
CA GLY A 83 11.79 12.14 -13.09
C GLY A 83 11.84 11.79 -11.59
N HIS A 84 10.71 11.34 -11.02
CA HIS A 84 10.56 10.93 -9.63
C HIS A 84 9.87 9.57 -9.48
N GLU A 85 10.00 8.68 -10.49
CA GLU A 85 9.23 7.44 -10.59
C GLU A 85 9.47 6.44 -9.43
N ALA A 86 10.60 6.60 -8.72
CA ALA A 86 10.96 5.77 -7.55
C ALA A 86 11.25 6.62 -6.30
N ASP A 87 10.95 7.90 -6.33
CA ASP A 87 11.23 8.85 -5.26
C ASP A 87 10.06 8.89 -4.25
N VAL A 88 10.21 8.11 -3.18
CA VAL A 88 9.16 7.97 -2.14
C VAL A 88 8.94 9.28 -1.41
N ASP A 89 10.00 10.01 -1.08
CA ASP A 89 9.90 11.27 -0.34
C ASP A 89 9.14 12.31 -1.15
N TYR A 90 9.48 12.45 -2.43
CA TYR A 90 8.74 13.30 -3.35
C TYR A 90 7.25 12.90 -3.43
N MET A 91 6.97 11.61 -3.56
CA MET A 91 5.58 11.14 -3.62
C MET A 91 4.80 11.50 -2.35
N LEU A 92 5.39 11.30 -1.18
CA LEU A 92 4.74 11.62 0.09
C LEU A 92 4.54 13.12 0.27
N GLU A 93 5.51 13.96 -0.12
CA GLU A 93 5.36 15.43 -0.11
C GLU A 93 4.22 15.89 -1.03
N GLN A 94 4.15 15.36 -2.25
CA GLN A 94 3.08 15.71 -3.20
C GLN A 94 1.71 15.26 -2.66
N LEU A 95 1.66 14.10 -2.01
CA LEU A 95 0.43 13.58 -1.46
C LEU A 95 -0.04 14.41 -0.24
N GLN A 96 0.89 14.82 0.64
CA GLN A 96 0.56 15.75 1.72
C GLN A 96 -0.04 17.05 1.16
N ALA A 97 0.59 17.63 0.12
CA ALA A 97 0.07 18.85 -0.50
C ALA A 97 -1.36 18.67 -1.06
N LYS A 98 -1.67 17.50 -1.65
CA LYS A 98 -3.02 17.19 -2.13
C LYS A 98 -4.03 16.99 -1.01
N VAL A 99 -3.61 16.38 0.09
CA VAL A 99 -4.43 16.22 1.31
C VAL A 99 -4.74 17.59 1.93
N ASP A 100 -3.75 18.47 2.03
CA ASP A 100 -3.91 19.83 2.54
C ASP A 100 -4.87 20.65 1.66
N GLU A 101 -4.67 20.61 0.34
CA GLU A 101 -5.55 21.28 -0.64
C GLU A 101 -7.00 20.84 -0.52
N ALA A 102 -7.23 19.53 -0.27
CA ALA A 102 -8.56 18.97 -0.11
C ALA A 102 -9.14 19.14 1.32
N GLY A 103 -8.36 19.59 2.29
CA GLY A 103 -8.77 19.69 3.68
C GLY A 103 -9.04 18.32 4.33
N MET A 104 -8.27 17.29 3.94
CA MET A 104 -8.46 15.90 4.35
C MET A 104 -7.42 15.42 5.38
N ASN A 105 -6.81 16.33 6.11
CA ASN A 105 -5.84 16.02 7.16
C ASN A 105 -6.43 15.07 8.20
N GLY A 106 -5.69 14.05 8.59
CA GLY A 106 -6.13 12.97 9.46
C GLY A 106 -7.11 11.97 8.83
N ARG A 107 -7.41 12.09 7.53
CA ARG A 107 -8.40 11.25 6.82
C ARG A 107 -7.80 10.39 5.70
N VAL A 108 -6.52 10.56 5.41
CA VAL A 108 -5.83 9.84 4.33
C VAL A 108 -4.57 9.21 4.87
N SER A 109 -4.38 7.93 4.54
CA SER A 109 -3.15 7.20 4.83
C SER A 109 -2.63 6.48 3.58
N THR A 110 -1.36 6.18 3.59
CA THR A 110 -0.71 5.36 2.56
C THR A 110 0.38 4.49 3.18
N TRP A 111 0.84 3.49 2.45
CA TRP A 111 2.03 2.74 2.81
C TRP A 111 3.27 3.64 2.79
N GLY A 112 4.15 3.48 3.78
CA GLY A 112 5.37 4.28 3.87
C GLY A 112 6.44 3.90 2.86
N VAL A 113 6.38 2.68 2.31
CA VAL A 113 7.32 2.16 1.30
C VAL A 113 6.59 1.37 0.21
N PRO A 114 7.12 1.32 -1.02
CA PRO A 114 6.64 0.41 -2.06
C PRO A 114 7.18 -1.01 -1.81
N CYS A 115 6.46 -1.85 -1.06
CA CYS A 115 6.97 -3.15 -0.59
C CYS A 115 7.48 -4.07 -1.70
N ASN A 116 6.88 -4.04 -2.89
CA ASN A 116 7.35 -4.84 -4.02
C ASN A 116 8.73 -4.40 -4.53
N MET A 117 9.03 -3.11 -4.55
CA MET A 117 10.35 -2.58 -4.89
C MET A 117 11.34 -2.87 -3.75
N LEU A 118 10.94 -2.63 -2.52
CA LEU A 118 11.71 -2.93 -1.32
C LEU A 118 12.17 -4.39 -1.26
N PHE A 119 11.30 -5.35 -1.58
CA PHE A 119 11.67 -6.76 -1.57
C PHE A 119 12.72 -7.12 -2.64
N VAL A 120 12.67 -6.47 -3.80
CA VAL A 120 13.70 -6.66 -4.84
C VAL A 120 15.03 -6.06 -4.39
N GLU A 121 15.01 -4.83 -3.90
CA GLU A 121 16.20 -4.13 -3.41
C GLU A 121 16.87 -4.88 -2.24
N ALA A 122 16.09 -5.20 -1.21
CA ALA A 122 16.58 -5.94 -0.06
C ALA A 122 17.08 -7.34 -0.42
N GLY A 123 16.44 -8.00 -1.40
CA GLY A 123 16.90 -9.29 -1.92
C GLY A 123 18.26 -9.20 -2.60
N VAL A 124 18.50 -8.14 -3.37
CA VAL A 124 19.80 -7.88 -4.02
C VAL A 124 20.88 -7.55 -2.98
N GLU A 125 20.58 -6.66 -2.03
CA GLU A 125 21.53 -6.31 -0.97
C GLU A 125 21.84 -7.49 -0.06
N TYR A 126 20.85 -8.33 0.28
CA TYR A 126 21.08 -9.56 1.03
C TYR A 126 21.97 -10.54 0.25
N ALA A 127 21.70 -10.76 -1.05
CA ALA A 127 22.53 -11.63 -1.89
C ALA A 127 23.98 -11.14 -1.96
N LYS A 128 24.23 -9.83 -2.01
CA LYS A 128 25.55 -9.22 -1.95
C LYS A 128 26.22 -9.53 -0.60
N LYS A 129 25.52 -9.36 0.52
CA LYS A 129 26.04 -9.68 1.86
C LYS A 129 26.41 -11.18 1.99
N VAL A 130 25.64 -12.08 1.37
CA VAL A 130 25.98 -13.52 1.28
C VAL A 130 27.30 -13.74 0.53
N LEU A 131 27.46 -13.12 -0.64
CA LEU A 131 28.67 -13.24 -1.47
C LEU A 131 29.91 -12.66 -0.78
N GLU A 132 29.75 -11.65 0.05
CA GLU A 132 30.79 -11.04 0.89
C GLU A 132 31.10 -11.83 2.16
N GLY A 133 30.42 -12.95 2.38
CA GLY A 133 30.67 -13.85 3.52
C GLY A 133 30.11 -13.38 4.86
N GLN A 134 29.14 -12.47 4.84
CA GLN A 134 28.55 -11.90 6.07
C GLN A 134 27.56 -12.85 6.78
N THR A 135 27.15 -13.95 6.14
CA THR A 135 26.17 -14.92 6.66
C THR A 135 26.78 -16.09 7.42
N ASN A 136 28.03 -16.01 7.84
CA ASN A 136 28.71 -17.09 8.55
C ASN A 136 28.62 -18.48 7.86
N GLY A 137 28.52 -18.50 6.52
CA GLY A 137 28.46 -19.71 5.71
C GLY A 137 27.09 -20.36 5.58
N VAL A 138 26.02 -19.72 6.10
CA VAL A 138 24.64 -20.17 5.86
C VAL A 138 24.01 -19.38 4.71
N VAL A 139 23.10 -20.01 3.98
CA VAL A 139 22.41 -19.35 2.86
C VAL A 139 21.33 -18.40 3.38
N LEU A 140 20.65 -18.77 4.45
CA LEU A 140 19.64 -17.95 5.10
C LEU A 140 20.09 -17.63 6.54
N ASP A 141 20.53 -16.39 6.74
CA ASP A 141 20.75 -15.80 8.04
C ASP A 141 19.53 -14.89 8.33
N ASP A 142 18.67 -15.36 9.22
CA ASP A 142 17.38 -14.73 9.51
C ASP A 142 17.55 -13.30 10.05
N GLN A 143 18.51 -13.08 10.94
CA GLN A 143 18.73 -11.75 11.51
C GLN A 143 19.27 -10.78 10.45
N LEU A 144 20.25 -11.22 9.67
CA LEU A 144 20.84 -10.38 8.62
C LEU A 144 19.78 -10.02 7.53
N LEU A 145 18.87 -10.95 7.22
CA LEU A 145 17.76 -10.67 6.29
C LEU A 145 16.82 -9.59 6.83
N ARG A 146 16.43 -9.70 8.12
CA ARG A 146 15.59 -8.71 8.80
C ARG A 146 16.25 -7.33 8.83
N ASP A 147 17.51 -7.29 9.22
CA ASP A 147 18.29 -6.05 9.27
C ASP A 147 18.42 -5.42 7.88
N THR A 148 18.64 -6.23 6.84
CA THR A 148 18.72 -5.74 5.45
C THR A 148 17.39 -5.17 4.96
N LEU A 149 16.27 -5.82 5.25
CA LEU A 149 14.94 -5.29 4.93
C LEU A 149 14.69 -3.96 5.63
N GLN A 150 15.03 -3.86 6.92
CA GLN A 150 14.88 -2.60 7.67
C GLN A 150 15.83 -1.50 7.14
N GLU A 151 17.07 -1.83 6.78
CA GLU A 151 18.03 -0.88 6.18
C GLU A 151 17.46 -0.29 4.87
N CYS A 152 16.92 -1.13 4.00
CA CYS A 152 16.30 -0.67 2.72
C CYS A 152 15.00 0.12 2.95
N ALA A 153 14.25 -0.16 4.01
CA ALA A 153 13.04 0.58 4.37
C ALA A 153 13.32 1.95 5.03
N GLY A 154 14.57 2.22 5.42
CA GLY A 154 14.97 3.48 6.05
C GLY A 154 14.27 3.70 7.39
N GLU A 155 13.59 4.85 7.52
CA GLU A 155 12.90 5.24 8.75
C GLU A 155 11.54 4.54 8.94
N ILE A 156 10.99 3.93 7.89
CA ILE A 156 9.72 3.21 7.97
C ILE A 156 9.94 1.89 8.70
N LYS A 157 9.26 1.74 9.82
CA LYS A 157 9.39 0.54 10.65
C LYS A 157 8.83 -0.68 9.93
N MET A 158 9.63 -1.75 9.92
CA MET A 158 9.24 -3.06 9.40
C MET A 158 8.99 -4.04 10.55
N THR A 159 7.92 -4.80 10.45
CA THR A 159 7.69 -5.98 11.30
C THR A 159 7.84 -7.22 10.41
N ILE A 160 8.73 -8.12 10.80
CA ILE A 160 9.09 -9.31 10.01
C ILE A 160 9.01 -10.51 10.93
N ASP A 161 7.95 -11.30 10.78
CA ASP A 161 7.71 -12.49 11.58
C ASP A 161 7.63 -13.74 10.69
N ASN A 162 7.88 -14.91 11.26
CA ASN A 162 7.62 -16.14 10.54
C ASN A 162 6.12 -16.27 10.25
N TYR A 163 5.78 -16.63 9.04
CA TYR A 163 4.38 -16.94 8.71
C TYR A 163 3.88 -18.14 9.53
N VAL A 164 2.73 -17.99 10.14
CA VAL A 164 2.05 -19.04 10.90
C VAL A 164 0.82 -19.47 10.13
N ASP A 165 0.70 -20.77 9.83
CA ASP A 165 -0.45 -21.32 9.14
C ASP A 165 -1.71 -21.41 10.03
N ASP A 166 -2.86 -21.74 9.42
CA ASP A 166 -4.15 -21.84 10.12
C ASP A 166 -4.16 -22.89 11.25
N SER A 167 -3.19 -23.80 11.26
CA SER A 167 -3.00 -24.81 12.31
C SER A 167 -2.07 -24.36 13.43
N GLY A 168 -1.54 -23.13 13.35
CA GLY A 168 -0.64 -22.56 14.33
C GLY A 168 0.83 -22.96 14.16
N ASN A 169 1.22 -23.53 13.02
CA ASN A 169 2.61 -23.93 12.76
C ASN A 169 3.37 -22.80 12.07
N ALA A 170 4.47 -22.36 12.67
CA ALA A 170 5.40 -21.44 12.03
C ALA A 170 6.12 -22.13 10.85
N LYS A 171 6.37 -21.36 9.79
CA LYS A 171 7.11 -21.82 8.60
C LYS A 171 8.49 -21.16 8.60
N ASP A 172 9.53 -21.98 8.61
CA ASP A 172 10.91 -21.51 8.73
C ASP A 172 11.43 -20.76 7.49
N ASN A 173 10.75 -20.92 6.34
CA ASN A 173 11.14 -20.33 5.05
C ASN A 173 10.10 -19.36 4.48
N HIS A 174 9.15 -18.92 5.29
CA HIS A 174 8.13 -17.95 4.91
C HIS A 174 8.01 -16.87 5.98
N TYR A 175 8.07 -15.62 5.53
CA TYR A 175 7.93 -14.46 6.40
C TYR A 175 6.65 -13.69 6.09
N LEU A 176 6.01 -13.22 7.14
CA LEU A 176 5.01 -12.16 7.07
C LEU A 176 5.73 -10.84 7.30
N VAL A 177 5.76 -10.01 6.27
CA VAL A 177 6.44 -8.71 6.31
C VAL A 177 5.38 -7.62 6.28
N MET A 178 5.39 -6.74 7.28
CA MET A 178 4.49 -5.61 7.39
C MET A 178 5.31 -4.32 7.49
N ALA A 179 4.99 -3.35 6.65
CA ALA A 179 5.53 -1.99 6.74
C ALA A 179 4.54 -1.09 7.49
N ASP A 180 5.05 -0.13 8.25
CA ASP A 180 4.21 0.92 8.81
C ASP A 180 3.66 1.83 7.70
N PHE A 181 2.56 2.47 8.01
CA PHE A 181 1.87 3.41 7.13
C PHE A 181 2.09 4.85 7.59
N VAL A 182 1.88 5.78 6.66
CA VAL A 182 1.90 7.23 6.91
C VAL A 182 0.48 7.74 6.88
N THR A 183 0.08 8.50 7.90
CA THR A 183 -1.17 9.28 7.91
C THR A 183 -0.80 10.75 7.74
N PHE A 184 -1.48 11.42 6.83
CA PHE A 184 -1.24 12.84 6.53
C PHE A 184 -2.02 13.72 7.51
N GLU A 185 -1.28 14.60 8.23
CA GLU A 185 -1.81 15.49 9.27
C GLU A 185 -1.76 16.96 8.87
#